data_2069870ec5fd903ca784cdd623cb4916
#
_entry.id   2069870ec5fd903ca784cdd623cb4916
#
_cell.length_a   1.000
_cell.length_b   1.000
_cell.length_c   1.000
_cell.angle_alpha   90.00
_cell.angle_beta   90.00
_cell.angle_gamma   90.00
#
_symmetry.space_group_name_H-M   'P 1'
#
loop_
_entity.id
_entity.type
_entity.pdbx_description
1 polymer ?
#
loop_
_entity_poly.entity_id
_entity_poly.type
_entity_poly.pdbx_seq_one_letter_code
_entity_poly.pdbx_strand_id
1 'polypeptide(L)'
;MKVLFQTITLTAILMVTGSTLFAQTKPGDKYSRQEVMIPMRDGVKLHTIIFTPKESSEKLPFLMERTPYGVNNYPSPEKNGYVKDMASDGYIFVYQDIRGRYLSEGKYAMMRFSRDKKDPKSIDEASDTYDTIDWLLKNIPNNNGKVGMYGISYDGWTTIIAAADPHPALVAVSEQATPSDMFMNDDLHHNGAFRLSYAFEYAFMEEISKTDSLYQFGNYDTYDWYLKLGPLSNLNNKYIHGKLPSWNDFTKHPNYDAYWKEEALTSRLDHPRLAIQHVSGWWDQEDMVGPQDAYKALEKHDTNHQNFIVLGPWRHGGWGGGEGKSLGNIKFDDQATATYFRKEIQAKWFAWYLKGKGDGKFAEAISFQTGSNKWMNYSAWPPKEATIKNIYFHPGGKLSFQAPAVAEANPFTSYVSDPAKPVPYRARPIEETYGPGSLWYTWLTDDQRFVDGRPDVLTFQTDTLTQDVTITGNVAAKLFAATTATDADWVVKLIDVYPQQYKKELKMSGYELMIADDVFRGRFRDSFSKPEPMVPGKVEQYTIDLHGADHVFKKGHRIMVQVQSTWFPIIDRNPQKYVPNIFEASAGDYQKATQSIYHTAKFASCIALPVVE
;
A
#
# COMPACT_ATOMS: atom_id res chain seq x y z
N MET A 1 -17.43 82.41 -28.93
CA MET A 1 -17.74 81.63 -27.73
C MET A 1 -17.10 80.24 -27.92
N LYS A 2 -15.95 80.02 -27.27
CA LYS A 2 -15.23 78.77 -27.31
C LYS A 2 -15.60 77.99 -26.03
N VAL A 3 -16.16 76.79 -26.17
CA VAL A 3 -16.45 75.89 -25.05
C VAL A 3 -15.27 74.91 -24.93
N LEU A 4 -14.65 74.94 -23.75
CA LEU A 4 -13.55 74.05 -23.37
C LEU A 4 -14.13 72.74 -22.84
N PHE A 5 -13.84 71.60 -23.45
CA PHE A 5 -14.12 70.27 -22.87
C PHE A 5 -12.89 69.80 -22.05
N GLN A 6 -13.06 69.69 -20.73
CA GLN A 6 -12.12 68.99 -19.85
C GLN A 6 -12.44 67.50 -19.81
N THR A 7 -11.49 66.67 -20.24
CA THR A 7 -11.57 65.24 -20.15
C THR A 7 -11.03 64.81 -18.78
N ILE A 8 -11.89 64.26 -17.91
CA ILE A 8 -11.51 63.65 -16.62
C ILE A 8 -11.21 62.20 -16.89
N THR A 9 -9.95 61.81 -16.74
CA THR A 9 -9.50 60.41 -16.80
C THR A 9 -9.70 59.78 -15.42
N LEU A 10 -10.66 58.87 -15.29
CA LEU A 10 -10.92 58.13 -14.08
C LEU A 10 -10.03 56.88 -14.09
N THR A 11 -8.96 56.87 -13.29
CA THR A 11 -8.13 55.66 -13.08
C THR A 11 -8.79 54.76 -12.05
N ALA A 12 -9.43 53.67 -12.50
CA ALA A 12 -9.99 52.68 -11.62
C ALA A 12 -8.85 51.79 -11.05
N ILE A 13 -8.51 51.97 -9.79
CA ILE A 13 -7.65 51.08 -9.03
C ILE A 13 -8.49 49.84 -8.67
N LEU A 14 -8.25 48.71 -9.34
CA LEU A 14 -8.85 47.42 -8.96
C LEU A 14 -8.13 46.93 -7.70
N MET A 15 -8.70 47.13 -6.52
CA MET A 15 -8.32 46.43 -5.31
C MET A 15 -8.83 44.99 -5.41
N VAL A 16 -7.94 44.05 -5.65
CA VAL A 16 -8.23 42.62 -5.47
C VAL A 16 -8.26 42.34 -3.97
N THR A 17 -9.44 42.46 -3.35
CA THR A 17 -9.66 42.00 -1.99
C THR A 17 -9.79 40.48 -2.01
N GLY A 18 -8.70 39.79 -1.72
CA GLY A 18 -8.75 38.37 -1.37
C GLY A 18 -9.58 38.20 -0.10
N SER A 19 -10.77 37.65 -0.22
CA SER A 19 -11.63 37.31 0.92
C SER A 19 -10.99 36.14 1.70
N THR A 20 -10.30 36.44 2.78
CA THR A 20 -9.93 35.45 3.79
C THR A 20 -11.15 35.21 4.67
N LEU A 21 -11.84 34.10 4.50
CA LEU A 21 -12.86 33.64 5.42
C LEU A 21 -12.18 33.11 6.69
N PHE A 22 -12.24 33.88 7.78
CA PHE A 22 -11.82 33.38 9.09
C PHE A 22 -12.90 32.45 9.64
N ALA A 23 -12.64 31.13 9.64
CA ALA A 23 -13.50 30.22 10.40
C ALA A 23 -13.29 30.45 11.91
N GLN A 24 -14.39 30.55 12.66
CA GLN A 24 -14.34 30.74 14.12
C GLN A 24 -13.59 29.58 14.79
N THR A 25 -12.46 29.90 15.44
CA THR A 25 -11.75 28.95 16.32
C THR A 25 -12.65 28.66 17.53
N LYS A 26 -12.76 27.35 17.89
CA LYS A 26 -13.46 26.96 19.10
C LYS A 26 -12.70 27.46 20.33
N PRO A 27 -13.40 27.95 21.39
CA PRO A 27 -12.74 28.28 22.64
C PRO A 27 -11.91 27.11 23.16
N GLY A 28 -10.65 27.35 23.53
CA GLY A 28 -9.73 26.34 24.04
C GLY A 28 -8.79 25.69 23.01
N ASP A 29 -8.96 25.95 21.71
CA ASP A 29 -8.00 25.48 20.69
C ASP A 29 -6.68 26.24 20.82
N LYS A 30 -5.57 25.50 20.76
CA LYS A 30 -4.20 26.06 20.79
C LYS A 30 -3.78 26.66 19.44
N TYR A 31 -4.48 26.33 18.39
CA TYR A 31 -4.22 26.76 17.01
C TYR A 31 -5.32 27.68 16.49
N SER A 32 -4.95 28.67 15.70
CA SER A 32 -5.87 29.42 14.84
C SER A 32 -6.03 28.66 13.52
N ARG A 33 -7.26 28.58 13.00
CA ARG A 33 -7.60 27.97 11.72
C ARG A 33 -7.83 29.07 10.67
N GLN A 34 -7.11 28.95 9.56
CA GLN A 34 -7.31 29.79 8.37
C GLN A 34 -7.69 28.88 7.20
N GLU A 35 -8.62 29.34 6.37
CA GLU A 35 -9.07 28.66 5.15
C GLU A 35 -8.76 29.55 3.95
N VAL A 36 -8.11 28.99 2.93
CA VAL A 36 -7.66 29.73 1.75
C VAL A 36 -7.79 28.89 0.49
N MET A 37 -7.92 29.58 -0.66
CA MET A 37 -7.84 29.00 -1.98
C MET A 37 -6.49 29.38 -2.59
N ILE A 38 -5.54 28.47 -2.62
CA ILE A 38 -4.18 28.72 -3.13
C ILE A 38 -4.16 28.58 -4.65
N PRO A 39 -3.75 29.63 -5.40
CA PRO A 39 -3.68 29.55 -6.86
C PRO A 39 -2.44 28.77 -7.33
N MET A 40 -2.66 27.83 -8.25
CA MET A 40 -1.63 27.08 -8.94
C MET A 40 -1.20 27.80 -10.22
N ARG A 41 -0.09 27.36 -10.86
CA ARG A 41 0.50 27.96 -12.05
C ARG A 41 -0.42 28.06 -13.27
N ASP A 42 -1.42 27.20 -13.35
CA ASP A 42 -2.44 27.19 -14.43
C ASP A 42 -3.69 28.04 -14.07
N GLY A 43 -3.72 28.64 -12.86
CA GLY A 43 -4.78 29.48 -12.36
C GLY A 43 -5.89 28.73 -11.61
N VAL A 44 -5.88 27.40 -11.56
CA VAL A 44 -6.76 26.59 -10.70
C VAL A 44 -6.42 26.84 -9.24
N LYS A 45 -7.41 26.87 -8.36
CA LYS A 45 -7.21 27.12 -6.92
C LYS A 45 -7.50 25.87 -6.10
N LEU A 46 -6.59 25.58 -5.16
CA LEU A 46 -6.71 24.44 -4.27
C LEU A 46 -7.12 24.88 -2.86
N HIS A 47 -8.14 24.23 -2.34
CA HIS A 47 -8.67 24.46 -1.01
C HIS A 47 -7.68 23.98 0.05
N THR A 48 -7.33 24.86 0.97
CA THR A 48 -6.27 24.63 1.95
C THR A 48 -6.69 25.13 3.33
N ILE A 49 -6.48 24.30 4.34
CA ILE A 49 -6.67 24.64 5.76
C ILE A 49 -5.28 24.79 6.39
N ILE A 50 -5.06 25.92 7.05
CA ILE A 50 -3.79 26.23 7.72
C ILE A 50 -4.07 26.41 9.22
N PHE A 51 -3.37 25.65 10.05
CA PHE A 51 -3.39 25.79 11.49
C PHE A 51 -2.07 26.38 11.98
N THR A 52 -2.15 27.58 12.58
CA THR A 52 -0.98 28.27 13.14
C THR A 52 -1.12 28.32 14.67
N PRO A 53 -0.08 27.97 15.45
CA PRO A 53 -0.09 28.13 16.89
C PRO A 53 -0.42 29.56 17.28
N LYS A 54 -1.34 29.76 18.24
CA LYS A 54 -1.73 31.09 18.74
C LYS A 54 -0.60 31.79 19.50
N GLU A 55 0.24 30.99 20.15
CA GLU A 55 1.38 31.46 20.93
C GLU A 55 2.64 30.78 20.40
N SER A 56 3.54 31.55 19.84
CA SER A 56 4.89 31.13 19.47
C SER A 56 5.85 32.31 19.51
N SER A 57 6.97 32.13 20.19
CA SER A 57 8.08 33.10 20.19
C SER A 57 9.10 32.82 19.07
N GLU A 58 8.96 31.69 18.37
CA GLU A 58 9.89 31.22 17.33
C GLU A 58 9.23 31.26 15.96
N LYS A 59 10.05 31.38 14.91
CA LYS A 59 9.64 31.07 13.56
C LYS A 59 9.49 29.56 13.41
N LEU A 60 8.35 29.10 12.85
CA LEU A 60 7.95 27.71 12.80
C LEU A 60 8.07 27.12 11.40
N PRO A 61 8.47 25.84 11.26
CA PRO A 61 8.37 25.14 9.98
C PRO A 61 6.92 24.76 9.66
N PHE A 62 6.66 24.58 8.37
CA PHE A 62 5.44 23.95 7.91
C PHE A 62 5.52 22.42 8.01
N LEU A 63 4.39 21.79 8.33
CA LEU A 63 4.17 20.37 8.21
C LEU A 63 2.90 20.13 7.40
N MET A 64 3.03 19.54 6.21
CA MET A 64 1.99 19.53 5.19
C MET A 64 1.52 18.11 4.84
N GLU A 65 0.21 17.99 4.58
CA GLU A 65 -0.47 16.81 4.05
C GLU A 65 -1.37 17.24 2.89
N ARG A 66 -1.36 16.48 1.79
CA ARG A 66 -2.22 16.68 0.63
C ARG A 66 -3.00 15.41 0.35
N THR A 67 -4.34 15.51 0.22
CA THR A 67 -5.24 14.37 0.28
C THR A 67 -6.40 14.46 -0.72
N PRO A 68 -6.87 13.33 -1.30
CA PRO A 68 -8.13 13.26 -2.03
C PRO A 68 -9.36 13.15 -1.10
N TYR A 69 -9.19 12.94 0.21
CA TYR A 69 -10.24 12.49 1.14
C TYR A 69 -10.96 13.62 1.90
N GLY A 70 -10.59 14.88 1.65
CA GLY A 70 -11.29 16.04 2.20
C GLY A 70 -10.75 16.55 3.54
N VAL A 71 -10.30 17.81 3.55
CA VAL A 71 -9.66 18.43 4.73
C VAL A 71 -10.56 19.33 5.56
N ASN A 72 -11.76 19.65 5.08
CA ASN A 72 -12.61 20.67 5.71
C ASN A 72 -12.94 20.39 7.19
N ASN A 73 -13.07 19.12 7.55
CA ASN A 73 -13.46 18.67 8.90
C ASN A 73 -12.27 18.27 9.77
N TYR A 74 -11.04 18.50 9.35
CA TYR A 74 -9.86 18.13 10.15
C TYR A 74 -9.90 18.86 11.50
N PRO A 75 -9.69 18.14 12.61
CA PRO A 75 -9.63 18.75 13.93
C PRO A 75 -8.37 19.60 14.08
N SER A 76 -8.38 20.51 15.07
CA SER A 76 -7.17 21.22 15.47
C SER A 76 -6.02 20.21 15.79
N PRO A 77 -4.76 20.47 15.38
CA PRO A 77 -3.67 19.50 15.43
C PRO A 77 -3.46 18.83 16.80
N GLU A 78 -3.63 19.56 17.91
CA GLU A 78 -3.51 19.01 19.27
C GLU A 78 -4.62 17.99 19.62
N LYS A 79 -5.71 17.95 18.83
CA LYS A 79 -6.84 17.03 18.97
C LYS A 79 -6.81 15.92 17.92
N ASN A 80 -5.96 16.04 16.91
CA ASN A 80 -5.79 15.04 15.87
C ASN A 80 -4.91 13.90 16.38
N GLY A 81 -5.45 12.70 16.46
CA GLY A 81 -4.76 11.51 16.99
C GLY A 81 -3.43 11.23 16.32
N TYR A 82 -3.32 11.54 15.04
CA TYR A 82 -2.13 11.27 14.25
C TYR A 82 -0.99 12.27 14.49
N VAL A 83 -1.30 13.58 14.56
CA VAL A 83 -0.28 14.63 14.61
C VAL A 83 -0.12 15.27 15.98
N LYS A 84 -0.95 14.92 16.97
CA LYS A 84 -0.94 15.55 18.31
C LYS A 84 0.43 15.49 19.02
N ASP A 85 1.18 14.43 18.78
CA ASP A 85 2.52 14.23 19.37
C ASP A 85 3.53 15.22 18.75
N MET A 86 3.38 15.54 17.45
CA MET A 86 4.15 16.59 16.75
C MET A 86 3.64 18.00 17.09
N ALA A 87 2.33 18.16 17.28
CA ALA A 87 1.74 19.46 17.59
C ALA A 87 2.30 20.11 18.86
N SER A 88 2.74 19.31 19.82
CA SER A 88 3.39 19.81 21.05
C SER A 88 4.71 20.52 20.80
N ASP A 89 5.40 20.21 19.70
CA ASP A 89 6.68 20.82 19.32
C ASP A 89 6.52 22.15 18.58
N GLY A 90 5.30 22.48 18.10
CA GLY A 90 4.97 23.70 17.40
C GLY A 90 5.39 23.67 15.94
N TYR A 91 4.39 23.44 15.06
CA TYR A 91 4.48 23.51 13.60
C TYR A 91 3.30 24.33 13.06
N ILE A 92 3.44 24.89 11.86
CA ILE A 92 2.31 25.38 11.07
C ILE A 92 1.81 24.20 10.26
N PHE A 93 0.65 23.64 10.61
CA PHE A 93 0.08 22.50 9.88
C PHE A 93 -0.72 22.99 8.67
N VAL A 94 -0.53 22.32 7.55
CA VAL A 94 -1.18 22.64 6.28
C VAL A 94 -1.84 21.39 5.73
N TYR A 95 -3.14 21.46 5.50
CA TYR A 95 -3.96 20.39 4.93
C TYR A 95 -4.60 20.88 3.65
N GLN A 96 -4.42 20.16 2.54
CA GLN A 96 -4.91 20.60 1.24
C GLN A 96 -5.68 19.50 0.52
N ASP A 97 -6.90 19.82 0.07
CA ASP A 97 -7.62 18.99 -0.91
C ASP A 97 -6.85 19.02 -2.23
N ILE A 98 -6.52 17.84 -2.80
CA ILE A 98 -5.88 17.78 -4.12
C ILE A 98 -6.84 18.28 -5.21
N ARG A 99 -6.27 18.54 -6.38
CA ARG A 99 -6.98 19.07 -7.56
C ARG A 99 -8.21 18.23 -7.93
N GLY A 100 -9.35 18.88 -8.06
CA GLY A 100 -10.62 18.27 -8.48
C GLY A 100 -11.36 17.48 -7.40
N ARG A 101 -10.82 17.42 -6.18
CA ARG A 101 -11.47 16.76 -5.05
C ARG A 101 -12.04 17.79 -4.08
N TYR A 102 -13.13 17.44 -3.42
CA TYR A 102 -13.84 18.23 -2.40
C TYR A 102 -14.02 19.71 -2.79
N LEU A 103 -13.38 20.63 -2.09
CA LEU A 103 -13.52 22.07 -2.33
C LEU A 103 -12.47 22.65 -3.29
N SER A 104 -11.48 21.85 -3.69
CA SER A 104 -10.49 22.26 -4.70
C SER A 104 -11.10 22.34 -6.09
N GLU A 105 -10.63 23.31 -6.88
CA GLU A 105 -11.01 23.47 -8.29
C GLU A 105 -10.27 22.46 -9.19
N GLY A 106 -10.58 22.48 -10.47
CA GLY A 106 -9.94 21.68 -11.50
C GLY A 106 -10.61 20.31 -11.72
N LYS A 107 -9.93 19.43 -12.45
CA LYS A 107 -10.39 18.09 -12.77
C LYS A 107 -9.51 17.05 -12.06
N TYR A 108 -10.14 16.15 -11.33
CA TYR A 108 -9.47 15.01 -10.72
C TYR A 108 -8.96 14.03 -11.80
N ALA A 109 -7.80 13.49 -11.56
CA ALA A 109 -7.28 12.31 -12.22
C ALA A 109 -6.50 11.54 -11.15
N MET A 110 -6.82 10.27 -10.97
CA MET A 110 -6.16 9.41 -9.99
C MET A 110 -4.65 9.40 -10.27
N MET A 111 -3.85 9.69 -9.24
CA MET A 111 -2.38 9.66 -9.33
C MET A 111 -1.81 10.34 -10.59
N ARG A 112 -2.01 11.63 -10.71
CA ARG A 112 -1.47 12.41 -11.84
C ARG A 112 0.06 12.48 -11.78
N PHE A 113 0.73 11.61 -12.51
CA PHE A 113 2.18 11.41 -12.41
C PHE A 113 3.03 12.41 -13.20
N SER A 114 2.58 12.85 -14.36
CA SER A 114 3.50 13.53 -15.27
C SER A 114 2.96 14.81 -15.84
N ARG A 115 3.86 15.78 -16.00
CA ARG A 115 3.63 17.02 -16.74
C ARG A 115 4.64 17.18 -17.87
N ASP A 116 4.28 17.94 -18.89
CA ASP A 116 5.25 18.42 -19.86
C ASP A 116 6.10 19.54 -19.23
N LYS A 117 7.33 19.22 -18.85
CA LYS A 117 8.25 20.20 -18.23
C LYS A 117 8.63 21.38 -19.16
N LYS A 118 8.32 21.30 -20.46
CA LYS A 118 8.53 22.40 -21.41
C LYS A 118 7.37 23.40 -21.41
N ASP A 119 6.18 22.98 -21.00
CA ASP A 119 5.05 23.89 -20.81
C ASP A 119 5.00 24.35 -19.33
N PRO A 120 5.26 25.65 -19.07
CA PRO A 120 5.27 26.19 -17.72
C PRO A 120 3.90 26.13 -17.01
N LYS A 121 2.80 25.91 -17.76
CA LYS A 121 1.45 25.73 -17.22
C LYS A 121 1.03 24.27 -17.05
N SER A 122 1.83 23.35 -17.53
CA SER A 122 1.56 21.93 -17.35
C SER A 122 1.68 21.54 -15.88
N ILE A 123 0.76 20.69 -15.43
CA ILE A 123 0.58 20.36 -14.02
C ILE A 123 0.67 18.85 -13.76
N ASP A 124 1.18 18.52 -12.60
CA ASP A 124 1.15 17.22 -11.94
C ASP A 124 1.03 17.44 -10.42
N GLU A 125 0.97 16.39 -9.61
CA GLU A 125 0.86 16.56 -8.16
C GLU A 125 2.13 17.17 -7.53
N ALA A 126 3.33 16.92 -8.09
CA ALA A 126 4.56 17.54 -7.63
C ALA A 126 4.55 19.07 -7.86
N SER A 127 4.05 19.52 -9.01
CA SER A 127 3.97 20.95 -9.33
C SER A 127 2.91 21.67 -8.50
N ASP A 128 1.78 21.03 -8.19
CA ASP A 128 0.77 21.60 -7.29
C ASP A 128 1.34 21.74 -5.86
N THR A 129 2.14 20.75 -5.41
CA THR A 129 2.89 20.86 -4.14
C THR A 129 3.90 21.99 -4.16
N TYR A 130 4.67 22.12 -5.25
CA TYR A 130 5.66 23.19 -5.41
C TYR A 130 5.02 24.58 -5.31
N ASP A 131 3.93 24.81 -6.05
CA ASP A 131 3.22 26.09 -6.07
C ASP A 131 2.58 26.41 -4.70
N THR A 132 2.09 25.37 -4.02
CA THR A 132 1.55 25.51 -2.66
C THR A 132 2.62 25.95 -1.67
N ILE A 133 3.79 25.33 -1.69
CA ILE A 133 4.93 25.70 -0.82
C ILE A 133 5.39 27.13 -1.11
N ASP A 134 5.54 27.49 -2.38
CA ASP A 134 5.96 28.85 -2.80
C ASP A 134 4.98 29.92 -2.29
N TRP A 135 3.66 29.62 -2.35
CA TRP A 135 2.63 30.50 -1.82
C TRP A 135 2.68 30.60 -0.30
N LEU A 136 2.83 29.48 0.43
CA LEU A 136 2.90 29.45 1.90
C LEU A 136 4.05 30.30 2.44
N LEU A 137 5.23 30.16 1.86
CA LEU A 137 6.43 30.92 2.26
C LEU A 137 6.26 32.42 2.13
N LYS A 138 5.50 32.86 1.12
CA LYS A 138 5.27 34.28 0.83
C LYS A 138 4.12 34.88 1.66
N ASN A 139 3.11 34.09 2.00
CA ASN A 139 1.85 34.61 2.53
C ASN A 139 1.61 34.30 4.01
N ILE A 140 2.28 33.31 4.59
CA ILE A 140 2.11 32.96 6.00
C ILE A 140 3.30 33.52 6.80
N PRO A 141 3.06 34.49 7.71
CA PRO A 141 4.14 35.10 8.48
C PRO A 141 4.71 34.14 9.53
N ASN A 142 5.86 34.51 10.10
CA ASN A 142 6.54 33.78 11.17
C ASN A 142 6.92 32.34 10.82
N ASN A 143 7.04 32.00 9.53
CA ASN A 143 7.62 30.72 9.11
C ASN A 143 9.16 30.79 9.14
N ASN A 144 9.82 29.64 9.30
CA ASN A 144 11.28 29.50 9.31
C ASN A 144 11.88 29.15 7.93
N GLY A 145 11.07 29.08 6.89
CA GLY A 145 11.49 28.76 5.52
C GLY A 145 11.66 27.26 5.24
N LYS A 146 11.32 26.37 6.18
CA LYS A 146 11.41 24.92 6.01
C LYS A 146 10.03 24.28 5.96
N VAL A 147 9.88 23.26 5.12
CA VAL A 147 8.68 22.46 4.95
C VAL A 147 9.01 20.98 5.14
N GLY A 148 8.17 20.27 5.90
CA GLY A 148 8.08 18.83 5.91
C GLY A 148 6.76 18.37 5.32
N MET A 149 6.72 17.17 4.75
CA MET A 149 5.48 16.52 4.32
C MET A 149 5.36 15.13 4.92
N TYR A 150 4.13 14.71 5.14
CA TYR A 150 3.81 13.33 5.53
C TYR A 150 2.47 12.95 4.94
N GLY A 151 2.21 11.68 4.84
CA GLY A 151 0.93 11.16 4.42
C GLY A 151 0.90 9.64 4.41
N ILE A 152 -0.28 9.07 4.48
CA ILE A 152 -0.55 7.63 4.45
C ILE A 152 -1.33 7.33 3.17
N SER A 153 -1.02 6.20 2.47
CA SER A 153 -1.77 5.79 1.29
C SER A 153 -1.59 6.76 0.13
N TYR A 154 -2.65 7.21 -0.50
CA TYR A 154 -2.61 8.26 -1.53
C TYR A 154 -1.87 9.52 -1.03
N ASP A 155 -2.03 9.89 0.24
CA ASP A 155 -1.34 11.05 0.83
C ASP A 155 0.17 10.77 0.97
N GLY A 156 0.56 9.51 1.18
CA GLY A 156 1.93 9.03 1.11
C GLY A 156 2.49 9.19 -0.31
N TRP A 157 1.69 8.83 -1.33
CA TRP A 157 2.06 9.01 -2.72
C TRP A 157 2.23 10.49 -3.09
N THR A 158 1.32 11.39 -2.67
CA THR A 158 1.52 12.84 -2.89
C THR A 158 2.78 13.36 -2.21
N THR A 159 3.15 12.76 -1.09
CA THR A 159 4.35 13.09 -0.31
C THR A 159 5.64 12.68 -1.04
N ILE A 160 5.73 11.45 -1.53
CA ILE A 160 6.94 10.95 -2.20
C ILE A 160 7.09 11.56 -3.61
N ILE A 161 6.01 11.77 -4.35
CA ILE A 161 6.09 12.41 -5.67
C ILE A 161 6.57 13.87 -5.57
N ALA A 162 6.25 14.56 -4.48
CA ALA A 162 6.81 15.88 -4.18
C ALA A 162 8.32 15.81 -3.94
N ALA A 163 8.85 14.73 -3.38
CA ALA A 163 10.29 14.52 -3.17
C ALA A 163 11.03 14.19 -4.46
N ALA A 164 10.37 13.70 -5.49
CA ALA A 164 10.97 13.42 -6.81
C ALA A 164 11.33 14.72 -7.59
N ASP A 165 10.57 15.83 -7.39
CA ASP A 165 10.85 17.16 -7.97
C ASP A 165 10.65 18.27 -6.90
N PRO A 166 11.48 18.29 -5.84
CA PRO A 166 11.17 19.02 -4.62
C PRO A 166 11.35 20.53 -4.75
N HIS A 167 10.48 21.28 -4.08
CA HIS A 167 10.73 22.68 -3.80
C HIS A 167 11.96 22.82 -2.86
N PRO A 168 12.85 23.84 -3.04
CA PRO A 168 14.06 23.99 -2.20
C PRO A 168 13.80 24.08 -0.69
N ALA A 169 12.60 24.50 -0.28
CA ALA A 169 12.21 24.56 1.13
C ALA A 169 11.71 23.22 1.68
N LEU A 170 11.39 22.23 0.84
CA LEU A 170 11.00 20.89 1.27
C LEU A 170 12.26 20.11 1.66
N VAL A 171 12.45 19.86 2.94
CA VAL A 171 13.69 19.31 3.48
C VAL A 171 13.56 17.91 4.09
N ALA A 172 12.33 17.48 4.37
CA ALA A 172 12.05 16.16 4.95
C ALA A 172 10.66 15.68 4.60
N VAL A 173 10.53 14.40 4.24
CA VAL A 173 9.23 13.77 3.97
C VAL A 173 9.13 12.41 4.66
N SER A 174 7.93 12.08 5.19
CA SER A 174 7.61 10.74 5.70
C SER A 174 6.46 10.19 4.85
N GLU A 175 6.80 9.43 3.82
CA GLU A 175 5.82 8.72 3.00
C GLU A 175 5.48 7.38 3.66
N GLN A 176 4.21 7.04 3.69
CA GLN A 176 3.73 5.96 4.53
C GLN A 176 2.66 5.18 3.78
N ALA A 177 2.82 3.85 3.71
CA ALA A 177 1.93 2.99 2.93
C ALA A 177 1.63 3.60 1.55
N THR A 178 2.67 3.90 0.81
CA THR A 178 2.59 4.57 -0.49
C THR A 178 2.43 3.55 -1.58
N PRO A 179 1.41 3.64 -2.45
CA PRO A 179 1.37 2.83 -3.66
C PRO A 179 2.55 3.13 -4.59
N SER A 180 3.10 2.10 -5.23
CA SER A 180 4.33 2.19 -6.05
C SER A 180 4.11 1.77 -7.49
N ASP A 181 4.08 0.47 -7.78
CA ASP A 181 3.85 -0.08 -9.12
C ASP A 181 2.52 -0.83 -9.15
N MET A 182 1.51 -0.18 -9.68
CA MET A 182 0.13 -0.62 -9.68
C MET A 182 -0.14 -1.93 -10.45
N PHE A 183 0.83 -2.44 -11.20
CA PHE A 183 0.70 -3.68 -11.95
C PHE A 183 1.52 -4.83 -11.36
N MET A 184 2.61 -4.53 -10.67
CA MET A 184 3.50 -5.60 -10.19
C MET A 184 3.04 -6.15 -8.84
N ASN A 185 2.99 -5.34 -7.80
CA ASN A 185 2.69 -5.82 -6.45
C ASN A 185 2.08 -4.72 -5.59
N ASP A 186 1.06 -4.04 -6.11
CA ASP A 186 0.45 -2.94 -5.39
C ASP A 186 -1.07 -2.94 -5.55
N ASP A 187 -1.72 -1.84 -5.29
CA ASP A 187 -3.16 -1.65 -5.17
C ASP A 187 -4.03 -2.36 -6.22
N LEU A 188 -3.61 -2.35 -7.49
CA LEU A 188 -4.48 -2.77 -8.60
C LEU A 188 -4.17 -4.17 -9.13
N HIS A 189 -2.92 -4.59 -9.06
CA HIS A 189 -2.52 -5.95 -9.45
C HIS A 189 -1.41 -6.47 -8.55
N HIS A 190 -1.37 -7.79 -8.39
CA HIS A 190 -0.25 -8.52 -7.83
C HIS A 190 0.28 -9.50 -8.86
N ASN A 191 1.50 -9.30 -9.32
CA ASN A 191 2.16 -10.14 -10.35
C ASN A 191 1.23 -10.43 -11.55
N GLY A 192 0.53 -9.38 -12.02
CA GLY A 192 -0.41 -9.41 -13.13
C GLY A 192 -1.80 -10.01 -12.84
N ALA A 193 -2.06 -10.48 -11.63
CA ALA A 193 -3.40 -10.85 -11.19
C ALA A 193 -4.15 -9.60 -10.69
N PHE A 194 -5.34 -9.34 -11.23
CA PHE A 194 -6.08 -8.12 -10.96
C PHE A 194 -6.79 -8.17 -9.60
N ARG A 195 -6.63 -7.13 -8.77
CA ARG A 195 -7.30 -6.99 -7.46
C ARG A 195 -8.72 -6.46 -7.62
N LEU A 196 -9.65 -7.36 -7.95
CA LEU A 196 -11.00 -7.01 -8.41
C LEU A 196 -11.81 -6.17 -7.41
N SER A 197 -12.02 -6.66 -6.18
CA SER A 197 -12.91 -5.97 -5.24
C SER A 197 -12.32 -4.62 -4.83
N TYR A 198 -11.04 -4.59 -4.50
CA TYR A 198 -10.35 -3.39 -4.08
C TYR A 198 -10.32 -2.33 -5.20
N ALA A 199 -9.82 -2.69 -6.40
CA ALA A 199 -9.70 -1.75 -7.51
C ALA A 199 -11.05 -1.16 -7.94
N PHE A 200 -12.13 -1.97 -7.93
CA PHE A 200 -13.46 -1.47 -8.26
C PHE A 200 -14.00 -0.53 -7.18
N GLU A 201 -13.96 -0.95 -5.92
CA GLU A 201 -14.56 -0.18 -4.83
C GLU A 201 -13.80 1.14 -4.61
N TYR A 202 -12.47 1.12 -4.74
CA TYR A 202 -11.63 2.30 -4.64
C TYR A 202 -11.86 3.28 -5.81
N ALA A 203 -11.81 2.80 -7.06
CA ALA A 203 -12.08 3.65 -8.23
C ALA A 203 -13.50 4.25 -8.18
N PHE A 204 -14.50 3.49 -7.69
CA PHE A 204 -15.84 4.02 -7.51
C PHE A 204 -15.87 5.12 -6.45
N MET A 205 -15.24 4.90 -5.30
CA MET A 205 -15.19 5.86 -4.20
C MET A 205 -14.58 7.20 -4.65
N GLU A 206 -13.51 7.15 -5.42
CA GLU A 206 -12.75 8.33 -5.81
C GLU A 206 -13.31 9.06 -7.04
N GLU A 207 -13.89 8.33 -8.00
CA GLU A 207 -14.17 8.90 -9.32
C GLU A 207 -15.65 9.14 -9.63
N ILE A 208 -16.58 8.48 -8.91
CA ILE A 208 -18.01 8.62 -9.22
C ILE A 208 -18.54 10.02 -8.89
N SER A 209 -17.94 10.69 -7.93
CA SER A 209 -18.27 12.06 -7.54
C SER A 209 -17.03 12.82 -7.06
N LYS A 210 -17.20 14.13 -6.79
CA LYS A 210 -16.12 15.00 -6.28
C LYS A 210 -15.75 14.70 -4.82
N THR A 211 -16.58 13.94 -4.11
CA THR A 211 -16.40 13.51 -2.72
C THR A 211 -16.57 12.00 -2.64
N ASP A 212 -16.04 11.39 -1.61
CA ASP A 212 -16.11 9.95 -1.42
C ASP A 212 -17.54 9.43 -1.45
N SER A 213 -17.74 8.34 -2.20
CA SER A 213 -19.03 7.68 -2.32
C SER A 213 -18.85 6.17 -2.41
N LEU A 214 -19.53 5.41 -1.56
CA LEU A 214 -19.41 3.96 -1.53
C LEU A 214 -20.42 3.31 -2.49
N TYR A 215 -19.99 2.27 -3.19
CA TYR A 215 -20.86 1.48 -4.04
C TYR A 215 -21.84 0.68 -3.17
N GLN A 216 -23.12 0.69 -3.54
CA GLN A 216 -24.18 0.00 -2.79
C GLN A 216 -24.44 -1.37 -3.41
N PHE A 217 -23.85 -2.42 -2.84
CA PHE A 217 -23.98 -3.79 -3.35
C PHE A 217 -25.39 -4.37 -3.22
N GLY A 218 -26.16 -3.94 -2.23
CA GLY A 218 -27.45 -4.55 -1.91
C GLY A 218 -27.34 -6.01 -1.40
N ASN A 219 -26.14 -6.51 -1.21
CA ASN A 219 -25.79 -7.81 -0.66
C ASN A 219 -24.80 -7.62 0.47
N TYR A 220 -25.07 -8.23 1.63
CA TYR A 220 -24.13 -8.17 2.77
C TYR A 220 -22.83 -8.95 2.46
N ASP A 221 -22.96 -10.14 1.85
CA ASP A 221 -21.81 -10.92 1.39
C ASP A 221 -21.46 -10.57 -0.06
N THR A 222 -20.43 -9.75 -0.25
CA THR A 222 -19.97 -9.30 -1.56
C THR A 222 -19.36 -10.42 -2.40
N TYR A 223 -18.91 -11.53 -1.78
CA TYR A 223 -18.47 -12.72 -2.52
C TYR A 223 -19.55 -13.21 -3.49
N ASP A 224 -20.80 -13.30 -3.01
CA ASP A 224 -21.91 -13.74 -3.86
C ASP A 224 -22.25 -12.73 -4.95
N TRP A 225 -22.11 -11.43 -4.66
CA TRP A 225 -22.33 -10.38 -5.64
C TRP A 225 -21.30 -10.45 -6.77
N TYR A 226 -19.99 -10.50 -6.43
CA TYR A 226 -18.92 -10.63 -7.41
C TYR A 226 -18.99 -11.95 -8.19
N LEU A 227 -19.41 -13.05 -7.56
CA LEU A 227 -19.60 -14.32 -8.24
C LEU A 227 -20.73 -14.23 -9.29
N LYS A 228 -21.85 -13.59 -8.95
CA LYS A 228 -22.99 -13.33 -9.85
C LYS A 228 -22.66 -12.32 -10.94
N LEU A 229 -21.72 -11.42 -10.73
CA LEU A 229 -21.22 -10.51 -11.75
C LEU A 229 -20.80 -11.29 -13.00
N GLY A 230 -20.16 -12.45 -12.84
CA GLY A 230 -19.64 -13.27 -13.93
C GLY A 230 -18.38 -12.69 -14.55
N PRO A 231 -18.29 -12.53 -15.87
CA PRO A 231 -17.16 -11.87 -16.55
C PRO A 231 -16.97 -10.41 -16.12
N LEU A 232 -15.71 -9.95 -16.08
CA LEU A 232 -15.36 -8.59 -15.65
C LEU A 232 -16.01 -7.50 -16.51
N SER A 233 -16.20 -7.76 -17.82
CA SER A 233 -16.91 -6.85 -18.74
C SER A 233 -18.31 -6.48 -18.28
N ASN A 234 -18.96 -7.36 -17.50
CA ASN A 234 -20.29 -7.10 -16.96
C ASN A 234 -20.32 -5.92 -15.98
N LEU A 235 -19.22 -5.60 -15.32
CA LEU A 235 -19.16 -4.46 -14.42
C LEU A 235 -19.45 -3.16 -15.20
N ASN A 236 -18.71 -2.95 -16.29
CA ASN A 236 -18.92 -1.77 -17.12
C ASN A 236 -20.29 -1.81 -17.84
N ASN A 237 -20.66 -2.95 -18.41
CA ASN A 237 -21.86 -3.08 -19.20
C ASN A 237 -23.16 -2.94 -18.40
N LYS A 238 -23.18 -3.35 -17.12
CA LYS A 238 -24.41 -3.42 -16.32
C LYS A 238 -24.49 -2.39 -15.20
N TYR A 239 -23.35 -1.89 -14.69
CA TYR A 239 -23.32 -1.13 -13.46
C TYR A 239 -22.70 0.27 -13.60
N ILE A 240 -21.48 0.39 -14.13
CA ILE A 240 -20.76 1.67 -14.17
C ILE A 240 -20.87 2.44 -15.49
N HIS A 241 -21.15 1.78 -16.60
CA HIS A 241 -21.43 2.40 -17.91
C HIS A 241 -20.37 3.42 -18.36
N GLY A 242 -19.08 3.09 -18.20
CA GLY A 242 -17.97 3.95 -18.59
C GLY A 242 -17.70 5.16 -17.70
N LYS A 243 -18.36 5.26 -16.53
CA LYS A 243 -18.27 6.45 -15.67
C LYS A 243 -17.00 6.53 -14.83
N LEU A 244 -16.23 5.45 -14.69
CA LEU A 244 -14.98 5.41 -13.95
C LEU A 244 -13.80 5.44 -14.93
N PRO A 245 -13.07 6.56 -15.04
CA PRO A 245 -11.92 6.69 -15.93
C PRO A 245 -10.88 5.61 -15.71
N SER A 246 -10.46 5.39 -14.44
CA SER A 246 -9.46 4.36 -14.10
C SER A 246 -9.89 2.96 -14.51
N TRP A 247 -11.16 2.57 -14.27
CA TRP A 247 -11.67 1.28 -14.75
C TRP A 247 -11.58 1.13 -16.27
N ASN A 248 -11.88 2.20 -17.01
CA ASN A 248 -11.76 2.19 -18.47
C ASN A 248 -10.30 2.01 -18.91
N ASP A 249 -9.35 2.57 -18.17
CA ASP A 249 -7.93 2.43 -18.46
C ASP A 249 -7.43 1.03 -18.09
N PHE A 250 -7.83 0.44 -16.96
CA PHE A 250 -7.52 -0.97 -16.62
C PHE A 250 -7.95 -1.92 -17.74
N THR A 251 -9.16 -1.73 -18.31
CA THR A 251 -9.66 -2.58 -19.39
C THR A 251 -8.90 -2.44 -20.71
N LYS A 252 -8.29 -1.28 -20.98
CA LYS A 252 -7.46 -1.02 -22.16
C LYS A 252 -6.02 -1.52 -22.00
N HIS A 253 -5.53 -1.57 -20.76
CA HIS A 253 -4.15 -1.88 -20.43
C HIS A 253 -4.04 -3.18 -19.60
N PRO A 254 -4.47 -4.36 -20.14
CA PRO A 254 -4.51 -5.62 -19.39
C PRO A 254 -3.12 -6.24 -19.13
N ASN A 255 -2.06 -5.64 -19.67
CA ASN A 255 -0.68 -6.09 -19.59
C ASN A 255 0.22 -4.94 -19.16
N TYR A 256 1.42 -5.25 -18.66
CA TYR A 256 2.41 -4.25 -18.24
C TYR A 256 3.01 -3.50 -19.44
N ASP A 257 2.25 -2.57 -19.98
CA ASP A 257 2.63 -1.73 -21.13
C ASP A 257 3.21 -0.36 -20.73
N ALA A 258 3.25 0.58 -21.66
CA ALA A 258 3.78 1.93 -21.40
C ALA A 258 2.96 2.69 -20.36
N TYR A 259 1.63 2.49 -20.33
CA TYR A 259 0.74 3.12 -19.36
C TYR A 259 1.19 2.83 -17.92
N TRP A 260 1.28 1.55 -17.55
CA TRP A 260 1.69 1.15 -16.20
C TRP A 260 3.14 1.55 -15.86
N LYS A 261 4.06 1.46 -16.85
CA LYS A 261 5.46 1.83 -16.65
C LYS A 261 5.65 3.31 -16.39
N GLU A 262 4.85 4.16 -17.02
CA GLU A 262 4.86 5.60 -16.80
C GLU A 262 4.28 5.97 -15.43
N GLU A 263 3.35 5.19 -14.92
CA GLU A 263 2.72 5.36 -13.62
C GLU A 263 3.48 4.70 -12.46
N ALA A 264 4.47 3.87 -12.72
CA ALA A 264 5.30 3.27 -11.68
C ALA A 264 6.15 4.33 -10.96
N LEU A 265 5.90 4.53 -9.67
CA LEU A 265 6.61 5.51 -8.84
C LEU A 265 8.14 5.32 -8.90
N THR A 266 8.61 4.07 -8.83
CA THR A 266 10.03 3.73 -8.84
C THR A 266 10.78 4.24 -10.08
N SER A 267 10.08 4.45 -11.21
CA SER A 267 10.65 5.03 -12.43
C SER A 267 11.08 6.50 -12.28
N ARG A 268 10.62 7.16 -11.20
CA ARG A 268 10.86 8.59 -10.92
C ARG A 268 11.79 8.82 -9.75
N LEU A 269 12.17 7.77 -9.05
CA LEU A 269 13.04 7.81 -7.89
C LEU A 269 14.47 7.44 -8.32
N ASP A 270 15.30 8.44 -8.60
CA ASP A 270 16.68 8.25 -9.04
C ASP A 270 17.70 8.33 -7.90
N HIS A 271 17.54 9.29 -6.99
CA HIS A 271 18.35 9.45 -5.78
C HIS A 271 17.62 10.34 -4.76
N PRO A 272 17.88 10.19 -3.46
CA PRO A 272 17.27 11.06 -2.45
C PRO A 272 17.87 12.47 -2.54
N ARG A 273 16.99 13.47 -2.61
CA ARG A 273 17.35 14.90 -2.68
C ARG A 273 17.10 15.63 -1.37
N LEU A 274 16.46 14.96 -0.44
CA LEU A 274 16.11 15.42 0.88
C LEU A 274 15.93 14.19 1.79
N ALA A 275 15.74 14.39 3.08
CA ALA A 275 15.53 13.27 4.00
C ALA A 275 14.17 12.62 3.76
N ILE A 276 14.16 11.29 3.57
CA ILE A 276 12.97 10.49 3.29
C ILE A 276 12.84 9.38 4.33
N GLN A 277 11.67 9.29 4.95
CA GLN A 277 11.29 8.19 5.83
C GLN A 277 10.16 7.39 5.19
N HIS A 278 10.46 6.17 4.80
CA HIS A 278 9.51 5.18 4.28
C HIS A 278 8.86 4.43 5.43
N VAL A 279 7.53 4.26 5.43
CA VAL A 279 6.84 3.56 6.51
C VAL A 279 5.89 2.51 5.95
N SER A 280 6.03 1.25 6.39
CA SER A 280 5.19 0.14 5.95
C SER A 280 4.71 -0.72 7.12
N GLY A 281 3.55 -1.34 6.95
CA GLY A 281 2.97 -2.29 7.89
C GLY A 281 3.13 -3.74 7.42
N TRP A 282 3.54 -4.67 8.30
CA TRP A 282 3.68 -6.11 7.97
C TRP A 282 2.37 -6.78 7.56
N TRP A 283 1.25 -6.23 7.96
CA TRP A 283 -0.11 -6.68 7.58
C TRP A 283 -0.89 -5.53 6.96
N ASP A 284 -0.21 -4.70 6.19
CA ASP A 284 -0.86 -3.68 5.38
C ASP A 284 -1.50 -4.37 4.17
N GLN A 285 -2.82 -4.37 4.14
CA GLN A 285 -3.60 -5.06 3.12
C GLN A 285 -3.76 -4.26 1.83
N GLU A 286 -3.21 -3.05 1.78
CA GLU A 286 -3.24 -2.14 0.64
C GLU A 286 -1.83 -1.95 0.07
N ASP A 287 -0.96 -1.25 0.81
CA ASP A 287 0.31 -0.73 0.30
C ASP A 287 1.54 -1.18 1.15
N MET A 288 1.66 -2.47 1.42
CA MET A 288 2.80 -3.00 2.16
C MET A 288 4.12 -2.86 1.37
N VAL A 289 4.06 -3.03 0.06
CA VAL A 289 5.23 -3.18 -0.81
C VAL A 289 5.79 -1.85 -1.26
N GLY A 290 4.93 -0.88 -1.54
CA GLY A 290 5.32 0.40 -2.13
C GLY A 290 6.43 1.14 -1.39
N PRO A 291 6.35 1.36 -0.05
CA PRO A 291 7.43 2.01 0.69
C PRO A 291 8.75 1.21 0.67
N GLN A 292 8.67 -0.13 0.65
CA GLN A 292 9.86 -0.98 0.57
C GLN A 292 10.53 -0.88 -0.81
N ASP A 293 9.75 -0.79 -1.88
CA ASP A 293 10.28 -0.63 -3.23
C ASP A 293 10.84 0.78 -3.47
N ALA A 294 10.18 1.81 -2.95
CA ALA A 294 10.69 3.17 -2.96
C ALA A 294 12.03 3.27 -2.21
N TYR A 295 12.12 2.71 -1.01
CA TYR A 295 13.37 2.61 -0.25
C TYR A 295 14.46 1.91 -1.05
N LYS A 296 14.20 0.71 -1.59
CA LYS A 296 15.18 -0.04 -2.40
C LYS A 296 15.64 0.72 -3.65
N ALA A 297 14.74 1.47 -4.29
CA ALA A 297 15.08 2.24 -5.49
C ALA A 297 16.05 3.38 -5.14
N LEU A 298 15.78 4.12 -4.07
CA LEU A 298 16.58 5.26 -3.64
C LEU A 298 17.89 4.84 -2.96
N GLU A 299 17.89 3.74 -2.19
CA GLU A 299 19.04 3.25 -1.42
C GLU A 299 20.26 2.97 -2.30
N LYS A 300 20.04 2.54 -3.54
CA LYS A 300 21.11 2.30 -4.53
C LYS A 300 21.99 3.55 -4.79
N HIS A 301 21.46 4.72 -4.54
CA HIS A 301 22.07 6.01 -4.85
C HIS A 301 22.13 6.96 -3.65
N ASP A 302 21.80 6.47 -2.44
CA ASP A 302 21.91 7.27 -1.22
C ASP A 302 23.38 7.34 -0.73
N THR A 303 24.03 8.46 -1.03
CA THR A 303 25.41 8.74 -0.59
C THR A 303 25.47 9.61 0.66
N ASN A 304 24.32 10.13 1.11
CA ASN A 304 24.24 11.13 2.18
C ASN A 304 23.49 10.63 3.42
N HIS A 305 23.08 9.36 3.47
CA HIS A 305 22.27 8.76 4.53
C HIS A 305 20.99 9.58 4.79
N GLN A 306 20.20 9.74 3.74
CA GLN A 306 18.92 10.47 3.77
C GLN A 306 17.70 9.58 3.56
N ASN A 307 17.91 8.28 3.39
CA ASN A 307 16.90 7.31 3.02
C ASN A 307 16.70 6.29 4.15
N PHE A 308 15.53 6.32 4.82
CA PHE A 308 15.26 5.55 6.04
C PHE A 308 14.00 4.74 5.89
N ILE A 309 13.94 3.53 6.49
CA ILE A 309 12.73 2.70 6.47
C ILE A 309 12.29 2.30 7.87
N VAL A 310 10.96 2.33 8.10
CA VAL A 310 10.31 1.88 9.34
C VAL A 310 9.25 0.84 8.99
N LEU A 311 9.36 -0.35 9.58
CA LEU A 311 8.52 -1.49 9.33
C LEU A 311 7.85 -1.93 10.65
N GLY A 312 6.53 -1.88 10.72
CA GLY A 312 5.82 -2.17 11.97
C GLY A 312 4.73 -3.22 11.83
N PRO A 313 4.18 -3.73 12.93
CA PRO A 313 3.20 -4.82 12.92
C PRO A 313 1.78 -4.28 12.69
N TRP A 314 1.61 -3.48 11.64
CA TRP A 314 0.40 -2.71 11.41
C TRP A 314 -0.37 -3.15 10.18
N ARG A 315 -1.65 -2.88 10.19
CA ARG A 315 -2.51 -2.78 9.02
C ARG A 315 -2.31 -1.43 8.33
N HIS A 316 -2.93 -1.24 7.19
CA HIS A 316 -2.97 0.05 6.49
C HIS A 316 -3.32 1.21 7.43
N GLY A 317 -2.41 2.18 7.56
CA GLY A 317 -2.56 3.34 8.43
C GLY A 317 -2.63 3.04 9.94
N GLY A 318 -2.36 1.81 10.39
CA GLY A 318 -2.53 1.39 11.77
C GLY A 318 -1.66 2.14 12.79
N TRP A 319 -0.60 2.78 12.36
CA TRP A 319 0.27 3.65 13.19
C TRP A 319 -0.29 5.06 13.38
N GLY A 320 -1.23 5.50 12.54
CA GLY A 320 -1.83 6.84 12.59
C GLY A 320 -2.75 7.09 13.78
N GLY A 321 -3.15 6.06 14.52
CA GLY A 321 -4.07 6.20 15.64
C GLY A 321 -3.91 5.13 16.71
N GLY A 322 -4.63 5.30 17.83
CA GLY A 322 -4.61 4.34 18.93
C GLY A 322 -3.22 4.10 19.55
N GLU A 323 -3.07 3.00 20.26
CA GLU A 323 -1.80 2.60 20.89
C GLU A 323 -1.02 1.57 20.04
N GLY A 324 -1.72 0.75 19.23
CA GLY A 324 -1.10 -0.30 18.43
C GLY A 324 -0.61 -1.50 19.26
N LYS A 325 -1.33 -1.88 20.32
CA LYS A 325 -0.98 -3.04 21.17
C LYS A 325 -1.41 -4.38 20.59
N SER A 326 -2.25 -4.35 19.57
CA SER A 326 -2.76 -5.56 18.89
C SER A 326 -3.24 -5.25 17.49
N LEU A 327 -3.32 -6.27 16.65
CA LEU A 327 -4.00 -6.27 15.36
C LEU A 327 -4.84 -7.56 15.23
N GLY A 328 -6.15 -7.43 15.07
CA GLY A 328 -7.05 -8.59 15.13
C GLY A 328 -6.86 -9.36 16.44
N ASN A 329 -6.56 -10.66 16.33
CA ASN A 329 -6.28 -11.52 17.49
C ASN A 329 -4.81 -11.49 17.95
N ILE A 330 -3.93 -10.86 17.19
CA ILE A 330 -2.49 -10.83 17.47
C ILE A 330 -2.19 -9.73 18.48
N LYS A 331 -1.53 -10.09 19.58
CA LYS A 331 -1.08 -9.18 20.65
C LYS A 331 0.41 -8.97 20.56
N PHE A 332 0.85 -7.74 20.80
CA PHE A 332 2.27 -7.36 20.77
C PHE A 332 2.84 -7.18 22.20
N ASP A 333 2.41 -8.03 23.12
CA ASP A 333 2.70 -7.95 24.55
C ASP A 333 2.38 -6.54 25.10
N ASP A 334 3.31 -5.88 25.79
CA ASP A 334 3.12 -4.52 26.32
C ASP A 334 3.55 -3.41 25.33
N GLN A 335 3.87 -3.77 24.08
CA GLN A 335 4.36 -2.81 23.10
C GLN A 335 3.21 -1.96 22.53
N ALA A 336 3.24 -0.66 22.79
CA ALA A 336 2.35 0.32 22.18
C ALA A 336 2.95 0.82 20.85
N THR A 337 2.95 -0.06 19.82
CA THR A 337 3.76 0.10 18.60
C THR A 337 3.44 1.37 17.82
N ALA A 338 2.17 1.75 17.72
CA ALA A 338 1.74 2.98 17.04
C ALA A 338 2.14 4.24 17.82
N THR A 339 2.02 4.20 19.15
CA THR A 339 2.49 5.31 20.02
C THR A 339 4.00 5.46 19.95
N TYR A 340 4.75 4.35 19.94
CA TYR A 340 6.20 4.36 19.81
C TYR A 340 6.64 5.01 18.48
N PHE A 341 6.02 4.59 17.36
CA PHE A 341 6.29 5.21 16.06
C PHE A 341 6.08 6.72 16.09
N ARG A 342 4.89 7.18 16.49
CA ARG A 342 4.57 8.61 16.46
C ARG A 342 5.47 9.46 17.35
N LYS A 343 5.79 8.97 18.57
CA LYS A 343 6.56 9.75 19.55
C LYS A 343 8.08 9.59 19.43
N GLU A 344 8.53 8.35 19.29
CA GLU A 344 9.95 8.03 19.38
C GLU A 344 10.65 8.03 18.02
N ILE A 345 9.90 7.84 16.94
CA ILE A 345 10.45 7.80 15.58
C ILE A 345 10.05 9.08 14.84
N GLN A 346 8.78 9.22 14.44
CA GLN A 346 8.32 10.27 13.53
C GLN A 346 8.49 11.69 14.11
N ALA A 347 8.05 11.92 15.35
CA ALA A 347 8.16 13.26 15.95
C ALA A 347 9.61 13.70 16.13
N LYS A 348 10.50 12.79 16.55
CA LYS A 348 11.94 13.08 16.70
C LYS A 348 12.61 13.33 15.35
N TRP A 349 12.20 12.59 14.31
CA TRP A 349 12.74 12.71 12.96
C TRP A 349 12.40 14.08 12.36
N PHE A 350 11.14 14.50 12.39
CA PHE A 350 10.75 15.85 11.94
C PHE A 350 11.36 16.96 12.79
N ALA A 351 11.46 16.78 14.12
CA ALA A 351 12.09 17.77 15.01
C ALA A 351 13.55 18.03 14.62
N TRP A 352 14.29 16.99 14.24
CA TRP A 352 15.66 17.14 13.76
C TRP A 352 15.75 17.92 12.44
N TYR A 353 15.09 17.44 11.40
CA TYR A 353 15.25 18.03 10.06
C TYR A 353 14.65 19.43 9.94
N LEU A 354 13.53 19.68 10.60
CA LEU A 354 12.80 20.93 10.47
C LEU A 354 13.22 21.99 11.50
N LYS A 355 13.66 21.57 12.69
CA LYS A 355 13.95 22.46 13.82
C LYS A 355 15.37 22.32 14.37
N GLY A 356 16.16 21.34 13.94
CA GLY A 356 17.49 21.06 14.46
C GLY A 356 17.48 20.58 15.93
N LYS A 357 16.38 19.97 16.38
CA LYS A 357 16.24 19.44 17.74
C LYS A 357 16.56 17.95 17.78
N GLY A 358 17.38 17.51 18.74
CA GLY A 358 17.81 16.12 18.88
C GLY A 358 19.28 15.93 18.52
N ASP A 359 19.74 14.67 18.40
CA ASP A 359 21.12 14.31 18.11
C ASP A 359 21.37 13.88 16.65
N GLY A 360 20.31 13.77 15.84
CA GLY A 360 20.37 13.40 14.43
C GLY A 360 20.76 11.94 14.16
N LYS A 361 20.74 11.10 15.18
CA LYS A 361 21.11 9.68 15.05
C LYS A 361 19.87 8.83 14.81
N PHE A 362 19.67 8.44 13.57
CA PHE A 362 18.60 7.54 13.17
C PHE A 362 19.19 6.24 12.63
N ALA A 363 18.58 5.09 13.00
CA ALA A 363 18.93 3.84 12.38
C ALA A 363 18.44 3.86 10.92
N GLU A 364 19.20 3.26 10.02
CA GLU A 364 18.88 3.10 8.61
C GLU A 364 17.54 2.41 8.39
N ALA A 365 17.34 1.31 9.12
CA ALA A 365 16.09 0.58 9.14
C ALA A 365 15.67 0.25 10.57
N ILE A 366 14.40 0.52 10.88
CA ILE A 366 13.77 0.18 12.15
C ILE A 366 12.64 -0.79 11.85
N SER A 367 12.70 -2.00 12.42
CA SER A 367 11.69 -3.03 12.19
C SER A 367 11.14 -3.57 13.50
N PHE A 368 9.83 -3.81 13.53
CA PHE A 368 9.22 -4.59 14.59
C PHE A 368 9.22 -6.07 14.22
N GLN A 369 10.07 -6.83 14.89
CA GLN A 369 10.17 -8.27 14.72
C GLN A 369 9.01 -8.96 15.42
N THR A 370 8.08 -9.50 14.63
CA THR A 370 6.90 -10.23 15.11
C THR A 370 7.31 -11.61 15.69
N GLY A 371 6.49 -12.18 16.55
CA GLY A 371 6.83 -13.42 17.26
C GLY A 371 7.76 -13.21 18.47
N SER A 372 8.81 -12.38 18.34
CA SER A 372 9.61 -11.89 19.48
C SER A 372 9.04 -10.62 20.10
N ASN A 373 8.22 -9.89 19.35
CA ASN A 373 7.57 -8.62 19.72
C ASN A 373 8.57 -7.54 20.17
N LYS A 374 9.64 -7.34 19.38
CA LYS A 374 10.71 -6.38 19.69
C LYS A 374 10.99 -5.46 18.53
N TRP A 375 11.28 -4.20 18.84
CA TRP A 375 11.87 -3.27 17.90
C TRP A 375 13.34 -3.59 17.67
N MET A 376 13.73 -3.72 16.40
CA MET A 376 15.10 -3.99 15.95
C MET A 376 15.60 -2.80 15.14
N ASN A 377 16.89 -2.52 15.25
CA ASN A 377 17.58 -1.52 14.44
C ASN A 377 18.59 -2.22 13.54
N TYR A 378 18.53 -1.96 12.25
CA TYR A 378 19.43 -2.53 11.25
C TYR A 378 20.22 -1.43 10.54
N SER A 379 21.43 -1.78 10.09
CA SER A 379 22.28 -0.89 9.30
C SER A 379 21.95 -0.86 7.82
N ALA A 380 21.04 -1.71 7.38
CA ALA A 380 20.49 -1.79 6.01
C ALA A 380 19.22 -2.65 6.03
N TRP A 381 18.35 -2.47 5.06
CA TRP A 381 17.22 -3.36 4.81
C TRP A 381 17.27 -3.95 3.39
N PRO A 382 17.18 -5.28 3.20
CA PRO A 382 17.26 -6.32 4.26
C PRO A 382 18.63 -6.35 4.95
N PRO A 383 18.71 -6.91 6.19
CA PRO A 383 19.98 -7.09 6.88
C PRO A 383 20.94 -8.01 6.11
N LYS A 384 22.22 -7.64 6.12
CA LYS A 384 23.26 -8.39 5.40
C LYS A 384 23.58 -9.77 6.03
N GLU A 385 23.21 -9.94 7.28
CA GLU A 385 23.43 -11.16 8.07
C GLU A 385 22.45 -12.28 7.72
N ALA A 386 21.36 -11.98 7.02
CA ALA A 386 20.39 -12.95 6.59
C ALA A 386 20.96 -13.89 5.51
N THR A 387 20.83 -15.19 5.71
CA THR A 387 21.24 -16.22 4.76
C THR A 387 20.01 -16.95 4.22
N ILE A 388 19.97 -17.19 2.89
CA ILE A 388 18.85 -17.90 2.29
C ILE A 388 18.91 -19.39 2.61
N LYS A 389 17.88 -19.90 3.32
CA LYS A 389 17.66 -21.33 3.55
C LYS A 389 16.35 -21.75 2.88
N ASN A 390 16.41 -22.74 2.02
CA ASN A 390 15.22 -23.27 1.36
C ASN A 390 14.51 -24.27 2.28
N ILE A 391 13.18 -24.12 2.42
CA ILE A 391 12.32 -25.14 2.99
C ILE A 391 11.53 -25.79 1.84
N TYR A 392 11.72 -27.12 1.65
CA TYR A 392 11.25 -27.85 0.48
C TYR A 392 9.92 -28.55 0.74
N PHE A 393 9.13 -28.65 -0.32
CA PHE A 393 7.91 -29.43 -0.35
C PHE A 393 8.24 -30.92 -0.53
N HIS A 394 7.46 -31.78 0.16
CA HIS A 394 7.59 -33.25 0.09
C HIS A 394 6.23 -33.93 -0.04
N PRO A 395 6.18 -35.21 -0.48
CA PRO A 395 4.96 -35.99 -0.49
C PRO A 395 4.25 -36.01 0.86
N GLY A 396 2.92 -36.11 0.82
CA GLY A 396 2.09 -36.20 2.04
C GLY A 396 1.95 -34.88 2.79
N GLY A 397 2.14 -33.73 2.12
CA GLY A 397 1.96 -32.40 2.72
C GLY A 397 3.04 -32.02 3.73
N LYS A 398 4.27 -32.53 3.59
CA LYS A 398 5.39 -32.21 4.49
C LYS A 398 6.26 -31.09 3.93
N LEU A 399 6.81 -30.27 4.85
CA LEU A 399 7.90 -29.34 4.61
C LEU A 399 9.15 -29.77 5.37
N SER A 400 10.33 -29.58 4.74
CA SER A 400 11.62 -29.85 5.37
C SER A 400 12.73 -28.96 4.80
N PHE A 401 13.72 -28.63 5.62
CA PHE A 401 14.96 -27.99 5.16
C PHE A 401 15.88 -28.95 4.37
N GLN A 402 15.57 -30.23 4.33
CA GLN A 402 16.28 -31.21 3.50
C GLN A 402 15.68 -31.22 2.10
N ALA A 403 16.52 -31.18 1.08
CA ALA A 403 16.06 -31.28 -0.30
C ALA A 403 15.44 -32.67 -0.60
N PRO A 404 14.45 -32.76 -1.53
CA PRO A 404 13.84 -34.02 -1.91
C PRO A 404 14.87 -35.03 -2.46
N ALA A 405 14.68 -36.31 -2.12
CA ALA A 405 15.52 -37.40 -2.65
C ALA A 405 15.23 -37.67 -4.14
N VAL A 406 16.21 -38.31 -4.83
CA VAL A 406 16.13 -38.59 -6.27
C VAL A 406 14.97 -39.52 -6.63
N ALA A 407 14.58 -40.42 -5.73
CA ALA A 407 13.55 -41.44 -5.95
C ALA A 407 12.28 -41.17 -5.13
N GLU A 408 11.52 -40.15 -5.53
CA GLU A 408 10.19 -39.89 -4.96
C GLU A 408 9.11 -40.66 -5.77
N ALA A 409 8.34 -41.51 -5.09
CA ALA A 409 7.29 -42.31 -5.73
C ALA A 409 6.14 -41.48 -6.31
N ASN A 410 5.84 -40.36 -5.67
CA ASN A 410 4.79 -39.41 -6.10
C ASN A 410 5.48 -38.08 -6.47
N PRO A 411 5.60 -37.73 -7.75
CA PRO A 411 6.37 -36.56 -8.17
C PRO A 411 5.68 -35.22 -7.90
N PHE A 412 4.36 -35.21 -7.69
CA PHE A 412 3.57 -34.00 -7.47
C PHE A 412 2.35 -34.27 -6.60
N THR A 413 1.79 -33.22 -6.04
CA THR A 413 0.47 -33.18 -5.42
C THR A 413 -0.44 -32.27 -6.25
N SER A 414 -1.69 -32.70 -6.51
CA SER A 414 -2.60 -31.98 -7.38
C SER A 414 -3.94 -31.67 -6.72
N TYR A 415 -4.60 -30.63 -7.24
CA TYR A 415 -5.95 -30.23 -6.90
C TYR A 415 -6.70 -29.73 -8.12
N VAL A 416 -8.02 -29.67 -8.04
CA VAL A 416 -8.87 -29.09 -9.09
C VAL A 416 -9.26 -27.67 -8.69
N SER A 417 -8.86 -26.71 -9.53
CA SER A 417 -9.33 -25.32 -9.43
C SER A 417 -10.63 -25.15 -10.24
N ASP A 418 -11.66 -24.60 -9.62
CA ASP A 418 -12.98 -24.36 -10.22
C ASP A 418 -13.35 -22.89 -10.11
N PRO A 419 -13.31 -22.09 -11.20
CA PRO A 419 -13.69 -20.68 -11.18
C PRO A 419 -15.16 -20.43 -10.79
N ALA A 420 -16.02 -21.46 -10.81
CA ALA A 420 -17.40 -21.35 -10.34
C ALA A 420 -17.53 -21.48 -8.81
N LYS A 421 -16.49 -21.94 -8.12
CA LYS A 421 -16.43 -22.12 -6.67
C LYS A 421 -15.09 -21.65 -6.11
N PRO A 422 -14.70 -20.39 -6.35
CA PRO A 422 -13.38 -19.89 -5.98
C PRO A 422 -13.17 -19.94 -4.45
N VAL A 423 -11.92 -20.12 -4.03
CA VAL A 423 -11.54 -20.02 -2.62
C VAL A 423 -11.71 -18.57 -2.19
N PRO A 424 -12.46 -18.29 -1.12
CA PRO A 424 -12.59 -16.92 -0.61
C PRO A 424 -11.26 -16.46 0.01
N TYR A 425 -10.96 -15.16 -0.09
CA TYR A 425 -9.72 -14.62 0.46
C TYR A 425 -9.73 -14.53 1.99
N ARG A 426 -10.90 -14.48 2.60
CA ARG A 426 -11.16 -14.59 4.04
C ARG A 426 -12.46 -15.35 4.31
N ALA A 427 -12.72 -15.67 5.57
CA ALA A 427 -13.96 -16.34 5.95
C ALA A 427 -15.18 -15.51 5.54
N ARG A 428 -16.21 -16.18 5.00
CA ARG A 428 -17.49 -15.57 4.64
C ARG A 428 -18.39 -15.39 5.86
N PRO A 429 -19.24 -14.36 5.91
CA PRO A 429 -19.54 -13.38 4.85
C PRO A 429 -18.39 -12.36 4.65
N ILE A 430 -18.25 -11.85 3.41
CA ILE A 430 -17.29 -10.83 3.05
C ILE A 430 -18.04 -9.52 2.85
N GLU A 431 -17.84 -8.57 3.76
CA GLU A 431 -18.43 -7.23 3.67
C GLU A 431 -17.71 -6.38 2.62
N GLU A 432 -18.34 -5.29 2.20
CA GLU A 432 -17.72 -4.26 1.37
C GLU A 432 -16.42 -3.72 1.98
N THR A 433 -15.45 -3.35 1.16
CA THR A 433 -14.10 -2.96 1.59
C THR A 433 -14.13 -1.81 2.60
N TYR A 434 -14.83 -0.72 2.30
CA TYR A 434 -14.85 0.50 3.12
C TYR A 434 -16.12 0.65 3.96
N GLY A 435 -16.98 -0.36 4.02
CA GLY A 435 -18.24 -0.33 4.75
C GLY A 435 -18.07 -0.33 6.27
N PRO A 436 -19.08 0.15 7.00
CA PRO A 436 -19.07 0.09 8.46
C PRO A 436 -18.96 -1.34 8.99
N GLY A 437 -17.97 -1.60 9.84
CA GLY A 437 -17.75 -2.93 10.43
C GLY A 437 -17.00 -3.91 9.54
N SER A 438 -16.50 -3.47 8.40
CA SER A 438 -15.68 -4.28 7.50
C SER A 438 -14.46 -4.85 8.21
N LEU A 439 -14.20 -6.13 7.99
CA LEU A 439 -12.98 -6.81 8.45
C LEU A 439 -11.81 -6.66 7.45
N TRP A 440 -11.94 -5.81 6.45
CA TRP A 440 -10.88 -5.47 5.50
C TRP A 440 -9.55 -5.15 6.17
N TYR A 441 -9.61 -4.38 7.25
CA TYR A 441 -8.42 -3.91 7.94
C TYR A 441 -7.67 -4.96 8.78
N THR A 442 -8.17 -6.18 8.89
CA THR A 442 -7.57 -7.21 9.75
C THR A 442 -7.43 -8.57 9.10
N TRP A 443 -7.94 -8.76 7.87
CA TRP A 443 -8.05 -10.07 7.24
C TRP A 443 -6.69 -10.78 7.03
N LEU A 444 -5.59 -10.03 6.84
CA LEU A 444 -4.25 -10.61 6.74
C LEU A 444 -3.81 -11.31 8.05
N THR A 445 -4.41 -10.94 9.18
CA THR A 445 -4.16 -11.59 10.46
C THR A 445 -5.22 -12.63 10.83
N ASP A 446 -6.20 -12.90 9.96
CA ASP A 446 -7.23 -13.90 10.22
C ASP A 446 -6.67 -15.33 10.17
N ASP A 447 -7.29 -16.18 11.00
CA ASP A 447 -6.94 -17.60 11.10
C ASP A 447 -7.19 -18.35 9.79
N GLN A 448 -6.15 -18.88 9.17
CA GLN A 448 -6.22 -19.52 7.86
C GLN A 448 -6.85 -20.92 7.91
N ARG A 449 -7.24 -21.46 9.07
CA ARG A 449 -7.97 -22.73 9.19
C ARG A 449 -9.29 -22.75 8.43
N PHE A 450 -9.87 -21.59 8.07
CA PHE A 450 -11.11 -21.53 7.28
C PHE A 450 -10.97 -22.15 5.87
N VAL A 451 -9.75 -22.29 5.36
CA VAL A 451 -9.46 -22.96 4.08
C VAL A 451 -8.69 -24.27 4.25
N ASP A 452 -8.23 -24.60 5.44
CA ASP A 452 -7.51 -25.85 5.67
C ASP A 452 -8.42 -27.07 5.43
N GLY A 453 -7.85 -28.11 4.81
CA GLY A 453 -8.60 -29.32 4.46
C GLY A 453 -9.56 -29.16 3.26
N ARG A 454 -9.61 -28.00 2.60
CA ARG A 454 -10.36 -27.85 1.34
C ARG A 454 -9.68 -28.67 0.23
N PRO A 455 -10.46 -29.31 -0.69
CA PRO A 455 -9.88 -30.12 -1.78
C PRO A 455 -9.19 -29.28 -2.86
N ASP A 456 -9.37 -27.96 -2.86
CA ASP A 456 -8.82 -26.98 -3.79
C ASP A 456 -7.70 -26.11 -3.18
N VAL A 457 -7.20 -26.50 -1.98
CA VAL A 457 -6.07 -25.88 -1.29
C VAL A 457 -5.09 -26.99 -0.87
N LEU A 458 -3.83 -26.88 -1.29
CA LEU A 458 -2.75 -27.74 -0.79
C LEU A 458 -2.12 -27.14 0.45
N THR A 459 -1.93 -27.96 1.45
CA THR A 459 -1.28 -27.60 2.71
C THR A 459 -0.04 -28.45 2.91
N PHE A 460 1.12 -27.78 3.13
CA PHE A 460 2.40 -28.40 3.48
C PHE A 460 2.88 -27.83 4.81
N GLN A 461 3.35 -28.67 5.73
CA GLN A 461 3.83 -28.19 7.03
C GLN A 461 5.02 -28.97 7.57
N THR A 462 5.83 -28.33 8.39
CA THR A 462 6.94 -28.97 9.11
C THR A 462 6.45 -29.83 10.26
N ASP A 463 7.31 -30.68 10.77
CA ASP A 463 7.20 -31.15 12.14
C ASP A 463 7.27 -29.97 13.12
N THR A 464 6.89 -30.19 14.37
CA THR A 464 6.98 -29.18 15.42
C THR A 464 8.43 -28.69 15.58
N LEU A 465 8.64 -27.37 15.52
CA LEU A 465 9.95 -26.77 15.65
C LEU A 465 10.57 -27.04 17.02
N THR A 466 11.81 -27.51 17.02
CA THR A 466 12.60 -27.78 18.24
C THR A 466 13.38 -26.58 18.74
N GLN A 467 13.52 -25.56 17.91
CA GLN A 467 14.17 -24.28 18.20
C GLN A 467 13.45 -23.15 17.45
N ASP A 468 13.69 -21.91 17.83
CA ASP A 468 13.19 -20.73 17.11
C ASP A 468 13.83 -20.67 15.71
N VAL A 469 13.08 -20.22 14.71
CA VAL A 469 13.55 -19.90 13.36
C VAL A 469 13.22 -18.44 13.11
N THR A 470 14.26 -17.62 12.99
CA THR A 470 14.11 -16.18 12.71
C THR A 470 14.30 -15.93 11.23
N ILE A 471 13.36 -15.23 10.59
CA ILE A 471 13.47 -14.74 9.23
C ILE A 471 13.46 -13.21 9.22
N THR A 472 14.36 -12.59 8.45
CA THR A 472 14.42 -11.12 8.32
C THR A 472 14.86 -10.77 6.90
N GLY A 473 13.97 -10.20 6.11
CA GLY A 473 14.20 -9.85 4.72
C GLY A 473 13.18 -10.45 3.75
N ASN A 474 13.49 -10.49 2.46
CA ASN A 474 12.56 -10.92 1.42
C ASN A 474 12.38 -12.44 1.39
N VAL A 475 11.13 -12.88 1.43
CA VAL A 475 10.70 -14.27 1.28
C VAL A 475 10.29 -14.51 -0.17
N ALA A 476 10.65 -15.65 -0.76
CA ALA A 476 10.22 -15.99 -2.12
C ALA A 476 9.79 -17.45 -2.22
N ALA A 477 8.69 -17.70 -2.93
CA ALA A 477 8.30 -19.05 -3.32
C ALA A 477 8.89 -19.40 -4.67
N LYS A 478 9.47 -20.60 -4.78
CA LYS A 478 9.93 -21.20 -6.04
C LYS A 478 9.10 -22.45 -6.30
N LEU A 479 8.05 -22.30 -7.11
CA LEU A 479 7.15 -23.40 -7.44
C LEU A 479 7.53 -24.01 -8.78
N PHE A 480 7.67 -25.33 -8.82
CA PHE A 480 7.61 -26.10 -10.06
C PHE A 480 6.19 -26.62 -10.22
N ALA A 481 5.45 -26.06 -11.17
CA ALA A 481 4.04 -26.32 -11.31
C ALA A 481 3.61 -26.59 -12.74
N ALA A 482 2.52 -27.32 -12.91
CA ALA A 482 1.87 -27.56 -14.21
C ALA A 482 0.36 -27.43 -14.06
N THR A 483 -0.31 -27.03 -15.14
CA THR A 483 -1.76 -27.00 -15.26
C THR A 483 -2.23 -27.83 -16.45
N THR A 484 -3.45 -28.38 -16.41
CA THR A 484 -4.09 -29.00 -17.57
C THR A 484 -4.71 -27.98 -18.52
N ALA A 485 -4.61 -26.69 -18.20
CA ALA A 485 -5.20 -25.57 -18.90
C ALA A 485 -4.15 -24.68 -19.61
N THR A 486 -4.57 -23.58 -20.19
CA THR A 486 -3.67 -22.64 -20.89
C THR A 486 -3.43 -21.34 -20.12
N ASP A 487 -3.95 -21.24 -18.89
CA ASP A 487 -3.66 -20.20 -17.91
C ASP A 487 -3.96 -20.71 -16.50
N ALA A 488 -3.33 -20.12 -15.48
CA ALA A 488 -3.55 -20.44 -14.07
C ALA A 488 -3.00 -19.32 -13.19
N ASP A 489 -3.51 -19.22 -11.96
CA ASP A 489 -2.93 -18.40 -10.91
C ASP A 489 -2.35 -19.29 -9.81
N TRP A 490 -1.27 -18.81 -9.19
CA TRP A 490 -0.61 -19.45 -8.05
C TRP A 490 -0.63 -18.51 -6.86
N VAL A 491 -1.46 -18.79 -5.85
CA VAL A 491 -1.47 -18.08 -4.58
C VAL A 491 -0.67 -18.90 -3.58
N VAL A 492 0.29 -18.28 -2.92
CA VAL A 492 1.15 -18.92 -1.91
C VAL A 492 1.07 -18.13 -0.61
N LYS A 493 0.90 -18.84 0.50
CA LYS A 493 0.86 -18.25 1.84
C LYS A 493 1.88 -18.96 2.73
N LEU A 494 2.76 -18.19 3.37
CA LEU A 494 3.64 -18.67 4.44
C LEU A 494 2.98 -18.38 5.79
N ILE A 495 2.84 -19.41 6.62
CA ILE A 495 1.98 -19.39 7.80
C ILE A 495 2.75 -19.87 9.02
N ASP A 496 2.61 -19.16 10.15
CA ASP A 496 3.03 -19.60 11.47
C ASP A 496 1.87 -20.33 12.17
N VAL A 497 2.02 -21.64 12.39
CA VAL A 497 1.02 -22.47 13.06
C VAL A 497 1.34 -22.57 14.54
N TYR A 498 0.47 -22.02 15.36
CA TYR A 498 0.59 -22.02 16.81
C TYR A 498 0.38 -23.43 17.41
N PRO A 499 0.96 -23.73 18.58
CA PRO A 499 0.71 -25.00 19.28
C PRO A 499 -0.77 -25.23 19.56
N GLN A 500 -1.23 -26.51 19.46
CA GLN A 500 -2.62 -26.87 19.73
C GLN A 500 -3.09 -26.56 21.17
N GLN A 501 -2.16 -26.38 22.10
CA GLN A 501 -2.41 -25.93 23.47
C GLN A 501 -1.56 -24.68 23.76
N TYR A 502 -2.02 -23.53 23.30
CA TYR A 502 -1.31 -22.27 23.54
C TYR A 502 -1.82 -21.60 24.81
N LYS A 503 -1.15 -21.92 25.95
CA LYS A 503 -1.58 -21.48 27.29
C LYS A 503 -1.56 -19.96 27.51
N LYS A 504 -0.73 -19.22 26.77
CA LYS A 504 -0.65 -17.75 26.85
C LYS A 504 -1.97 -17.08 26.44
N GLU A 505 -2.60 -17.60 25.37
CA GLU A 505 -3.82 -17.08 24.81
C GLU A 505 -4.58 -18.24 24.13
N LEU A 506 -5.62 -18.76 24.77
CA LEU A 506 -6.33 -19.96 24.30
C LEU A 506 -6.94 -19.81 22.91
N LYS A 507 -7.32 -18.58 22.52
CA LYS A 507 -7.84 -18.30 21.17
C LYS A 507 -6.80 -18.56 20.07
N MET A 508 -5.53 -18.46 20.41
CA MET A 508 -4.42 -18.73 19.51
C MET A 508 -4.03 -20.20 19.44
N SER A 509 -4.73 -21.09 20.15
CA SER A 509 -4.45 -22.53 20.08
C SER A 509 -4.72 -23.07 18.68
N GLY A 510 -3.69 -23.59 18.02
CA GLY A 510 -3.73 -24.07 16.64
C GLY A 510 -3.98 -22.98 15.59
N TYR A 511 -3.81 -21.70 15.94
CA TYR A 511 -4.00 -20.57 15.03
C TYR A 511 -3.02 -20.61 13.88
N GLU A 512 -3.49 -20.32 12.68
CA GLU A 512 -2.70 -20.27 11.44
C GLU A 512 -2.55 -18.82 11.01
N LEU A 513 -1.47 -18.18 11.49
CA LEU A 513 -1.17 -16.78 11.20
C LEU A 513 -0.38 -16.64 9.91
N MET A 514 -0.93 -15.93 8.93
CA MET A 514 -0.24 -15.60 7.70
C MET A 514 0.89 -14.58 7.97
N ILE A 515 2.10 -14.90 7.51
CA ILE A 515 3.31 -14.09 7.70
C ILE A 515 3.73 -13.39 6.41
N ALA A 516 3.59 -14.09 5.28
CA ALA A 516 3.91 -13.58 3.97
C ALA A 516 3.04 -14.30 2.94
N ASP A 517 2.64 -13.61 1.89
CA ASP A 517 1.75 -14.15 0.87
C ASP A 517 1.86 -13.35 -0.42
N ASP A 518 1.51 -13.99 -1.53
CA ASP A 518 1.19 -13.32 -2.78
C ASP A 518 0.57 -14.27 -3.80
N VAL A 519 0.14 -13.69 -4.93
CA VAL A 519 -0.37 -14.38 -6.11
C VAL A 519 0.52 -14.10 -7.33
N PHE A 520 0.61 -15.07 -8.24
CA PHE A 520 1.27 -14.91 -9.54
C PHE A 520 0.37 -15.45 -10.66
N ARG A 521 0.11 -14.64 -11.69
CA ARG A 521 -0.66 -15.07 -12.87
C ARG A 521 0.25 -15.71 -13.90
N GLY A 522 0.07 -17.00 -14.16
CA GLY A 522 1.00 -17.86 -14.92
C GLY A 522 1.28 -17.43 -16.35
N ARG A 523 0.35 -16.72 -17.03
CA ARG A 523 0.59 -16.16 -18.36
C ARG A 523 1.78 -15.20 -18.43
N PHE A 524 2.13 -14.57 -17.30
CA PHE A 524 3.20 -13.58 -17.21
C PHE A 524 4.58 -14.17 -16.83
N ARG A 525 4.72 -15.49 -16.74
CA ARG A 525 5.94 -16.18 -16.29
C ARG A 525 7.23 -15.76 -17.00
N ASP A 526 7.15 -15.43 -18.29
CA ASP A 526 8.30 -15.03 -19.11
C ASP A 526 8.36 -13.50 -19.32
N SER A 527 7.21 -12.81 -19.29
CA SER A 527 7.14 -11.36 -19.51
C SER A 527 5.80 -10.79 -19.07
N PHE A 528 5.82 -9.77 -18.23
CA PHE A 528 4.62 -9.01 -17.87
C PHE A 528 4.07 -8.16 -19.02
N SER A 529 4.92 -7.77 -19.98
CA SER A 529 4.52 -6.97 -21.15
C SER A 529 4.03 -7.82 -22.32
N LYS A 530 4.40 -9.10 -22.37
CA LYS A 530 4.05 -10.02 -23.46
C LYS A 530 3.62 -11.36 -22.87
N PRO A 531 2.40 -11.45 -22.32
CA PRO A 531 1.91 -12.71 -21.76
C PRO A 531 1.75 -13.77 -22.84
N GLU A 532 2.01 -15.01 -22.47
CA GLU A 532 1.88 -16.17 -23.36
C GLU A 532 1.01 -17.27 -22.73
N PRO A 533 0.25 -18.03 -23.54
CA PRO A 533 -0.49 -19.17 -23.03
C PRO A 533 0.46 -20.19 -22.39
N MET A 534 0.01 -20.79 -21.30
CA MET A 534 0.68 -21.94 -20.71
C MET A 534 0.47 -23.18 -21.58
N VAL A 535 1.45 -24.09 -21.56
CA VAL A 535 1.35 -25.37 -22.26
C VAL A 535 0.79 -26.42 -21.30
N PRO A 536 -0.38 -27.02 -21.58
CA PRO A 536 -0.99 -28.03 -20.72
C PRO A 536 -0.02 -29.18 -20.37
N GLY A 537 0.12 -29.47 -19.09
CA GLY A 537 0.99 -30.56 -18.58
C GLY A 537 2.49 -30.22 -18.55
N LYS A 538 2.94 -29.11 -19.11
CA LYS A 538 4.35 -28.69 -19.03
C LYS A 538 4.67 -28.19 -17.63
N VAL A 539 5.73 -28.74 -17.02
CA VAL A 539 6.26 -28.25 -15.74
C VAL A 539 7.09 -27.01 -16.00
N GLU A 540 6.75 -25.92 -15.34
CA GLU A 540 7.48 -24.65 -15.40
C GLU A 540 7.80 -24.16 -14.00
N GLN A 541 8.86 -23.35 -13.86
CA GLN A 541 9.21 -22.72 -12.58
C GLN A 541 8.58 -21.35 -12.49
N TYR A 542 7.96 -21.06 -11.35
CA TYR A 542 7.43 -19.75 -10.96
C TYR A 542 8.20 -19.27 -9.74
N THR A 543 8.74 -18.06 -9.83
CA THR A 543 9.30 -17.37 -8.67
C THR A 543 8.34 -16.27 -8.25
N ILE A 544 7.79 -16.38 -7.05
CA ILE A 544 6.80 -15.47 -6.50
C ILE A 544 7.45 -14.78 -5.32
N ASP A 545 7.61 -13.46 -5.40
CA ASP A 545 8.05 -12.64 -4.26
C ASP A 545 6.89 -12.59 -3.25
N LEU A 546 7.10 -13.09 -2.05
CA LEU A 546 6.16 -13.01 -0.93
C LEU A 546 6.48 -11.82 -0.02
N HIS A 547 7.37 -10.95 -0.47
CA HIS A 547 7.78 -9.69 0.14
C HIS A 547 8.63 -9.82 1.41
N GLY A 548 8.83 -8.67 2.08
CA GLY A 548 9.62 -8.60 3.30
C GLY A 548 8.87 -9.16 4.51
N ALA A 549 9.61 -9.82 5.40
CA ALA A 549 9.13 -10.22 6.71
C ALA A 549 10.24 -10.06 7.75
N ASP A 550 9.86 -9.78 8.99
CA ASP A 550 10.74 -9.85 10.16
C ASP A 550 9.97 -10.59 11.26
N HIS A 551 10.18 -11.92 11.32
CA HIS A 551 9.37 -12.81 12.12
C HIS A 551 10.16 -13.93 12.77
N VAL A 552 9.75 -14.34 13.97
CA VAL A 552 10.29 -15.48 14.68
C VAL A 552 9.24 -16.58 14.79
N PHE A 553 9.39 -17.64 14.00
CA PHE A 553 8.66 -18.89 14.22
C PHE A 553 9.20 -19.52 15.52
N LYS A 554 8.37 -19.58 16.54
CA LYS A 554 8.81 -20.01 17.87
C LYS A 554 8.97 -21.53 17.96
N LYS A 555 9.88 -21.98 18.81
CA LYS A 555 9.92 -23.38 19.26
C LYS A 555 8.52 -23.83 19.72
N GLY A 556 8.09 -25.00 19.25
CA GLY A 556 6.75 -25.55 19.49
C GLY A 556 5.72 -25.17 18.44
N HIS A 557 5.99 -24.19 17.58
CA HIS A 557 5.18 -23.86 16.40
C HIS A 557 5.55 -24.76 15.22
N ARG A 558 4.86 -24.58 14.08
CA ARG A 558 5.19 -25.20 12.79
C ARG A 558 5.18 -24.14 11.71
N ILE A 559 6.01 -24.34 10.70
CA ILE A 559 5.94 -23.55 9.47
C ILE A 559 5.00 -24.28 8.51
N MET A 560 4.03 -23.56 7.96
CA MET A 560 3.08 -24.09 6.98
C MET A 560 3.14 -23.26 5.71
N VAL A 561 2.86 -23.91 4.58
CA VAL A 561 2.61 -23.24 3.29
C VAL A 561 1.30 -23.76 2.73
N GLN A 562 0.42 -22.83 2.36
CA GLN A 562 -0.78 -23.14 1.57
C GLN A 562 -0.57 -22.69 0.12
N VAL A 563 -1.05 -23.51 -0.83
CA VAL A 563 -1.03 -23.20 -2.27
C VAL A 563 -2.42 -23.41 -2.85
N GLN A 564 -2.94 -22.41 -3.54
CA GLN A 564 -4.25 -22.41 -4.19
C GLN A 564 -4.22 -21.61 -5.49
N SER A 565 -5.29 -21.64 -6.31
CA SER A 565 -5.35 -20.94 -7.61
C SER A 565 -6.48 -19.90 -7.71
N THR A 566 -7.12 -19.57 -6.61
CA THR A 566 -8.13 -18.51 -6.52
C THR A 566 -8.07 -17.84 -5.16
N TRP A 567 -8.32 -16.54 -5.11
CA TRP A 567 -8.31 -15.74 -3.88
C TRP A 567 -9.40 -14.65 -3.98
N PHE A 568 -10.63 -15.12 -4.00
CA PHE A 568 -11.76 -14.33 -4.45
C PHE A 568 -12.54 -13.66 -3.30
N PRO A 569 -13.11 -12.44 -3.49
CA PRO A 569 -13.06 -11.60 -4.69
C PRO A 569 -11.90 -10.59 -4.70
N ILE A 570 -10.92 -10.69 -3.79
CA ILE A 570 -9.79 -9.75 -3.82
C ILE A 570 -9.03 -9.88 -5.14
N ILE A 571 -8.78 -11.11 -5.61
CA ILE A 571 -8.23 -11.37 -6.94
C ILE A 571 -9.36 -11.82 -7.86
N ASP A 572 -9.36 -11.34 -9.10
CA ASP A 572 -10.29 -11.75 -10.14
C ASP A 572 -10.12 -13.25 -10.46
N ARG A 573 -11.20 -13.86 -10.95
CA ARG A 573 -11.15 -15.28 -11.33
C ARG A 573 -10.40 -15.45 -12.64
N ASN A 574 -9.30 -16.21 -12.63
CA ASN A 574 -8.67 -16.65 -13.86
C ASN A 574 -9.60 -17.61 -14.60
N PRO A 575 -9.90 -17.38 -15.91
CA PRO A 575 -10.69 -18.30 -16.72
C PRO A 575 -10.05 -19.69 -16.86
N GLN A 576 -8.76 -19.83 -16.57
CA GLN A 576 -7.93 -21.02 -16.81
C GLN A 576 -7.83 -21.39 -18.30
N LYS A 577 -8.31 -20.51 -19.13
CA LYS A 577 -8.13 -20.48 -20.58
C LYS A 577 -7.49 -19.15 -20.95
N TYR A 578 -6.39 -19.21 -21.67
CA TYR A 578 -5.74 -17.98 -22.11
C TYR A 578 -6.69 -17.15 -22.99
N VAL A 579 -6.88 -15.92 -22.64
CA VAL A 579 -7.57 -14.88 -23.43
C VAL A 579 -6.63 -13.66 -23.50
N PRO A 580 -6.52 -12.97 -24.64
CA PRO A 580 -5.60 -11.83 -24.79
C PRO A 580 -5.84 -10.71 -23.78
N ASN A 581 -7.12 -10.44 -23.47
CA ASN A 581 -7.54 -9.46 -22.49
C ASN A 581 -8.47 -10.11 -21.47
N ILE A 582 -8.05 -10.13 -20.20
CA ILE A 582 -8.82 -10.74 -19.11
C ILE A 582 -10.17 -10.04 -18.88
N PHE A 583 -10.27 -8.74 -19.13
CA PHE A 583 -11.49 -7.97 -18.98
C PHE A 583 -12.52 -8.26 -20.07
N GLU A 584 -12.12 -8.90 -21.17
CA GLU A 584 -12.99 -9.30 -22.30
C GLU A 584 -13.35 -10.78 -22.28
N ALA A 585 -12.89 -11.54 -21.27
CA ALA A 585 -13.26 -12.94 -21.12
C ALA A 585 -14.79 -13.09 -21.08
N SER A 586 -15.30 -14.09 -21.81
CA SER A 586 -16.72 -14.44 -21.83
C SER A 586 -17.04 -15.50 -20.77
N ALA A 587 -18.30 -15.70 -20.42
CA ALA A 587 -18.72 -16.75 -19.49
C ALA A 587 -18.28 -18.17 -19.93
N GLY A 588 -18.20 -18.41 -21.25
CA GLY A 588 -17.75 -19.70 -21.80
C GLY A 588 -16.26 -19.96 -21.76
N ASP A 589 -15.45 -18.95 -21.35
CA ASP A 589 -13.99 -19.11 -21.24
C ASP A 589 -13.58 -19.70 -19.88
N TYR A 590 -14.44 -19.59 -18.85
CA TYR A 590 -14.16 -20.09 -17.50
C TYR A 590 -14.32 -21.60 -17.45
N GLN A 591 -13.24 -22.31 -17.13
CA GLN A 591 -13.20 -23.77 -17.11
C GLN A 591 -12.45 -24.30 -15.88
N LYS A 592 -12.76 -25.53 -15.46
CA LYS A 592 -11.98 -26.22 -14.43
C LYS A 592 -10.65 -26.66 -14.99
N ALA A 593 -9.64 -26.67 -14.12
CA ALA A 593 -8.34 -27.23 -14.46
C ALA A 593 -7.72 -27.97 -13.26
N THR A 594 -6.92 -28.98 -13.54
CA THR A 594 -6.10 -29.64 -12.52
C THR A 594 -4.73 -28.93 -12.46
N GLN A 595 -4.39 -28.54 -11.25
CA GLN A 595 -3.12 -27.90 -10.92
C GLN A 595 -2.22 -28.91 -10.20
N SER A 596 -0.93 -28.95 -10.52
CA SER A 596 0.03 -29.90 -9.96
C SER A 596 1.27 -29.17 -9.46
N ILE A 597 1.63 -29.36 -8.19
CA ILE A 597 2.84 -28.82 -7.56
C ILE A 597 3.84 -29.95 -7.38
N TYR A 598 5.00 -29.79 -8.00
CA TYR A 598 6.07 -30.80 -8.03
C TYR A 598 6.99 -30.66 -6.83
N HIS A 599 7.48 -31.81 -6.33
CA HIS A 599 8.37 -31.91 -5.16
C HIS A 599 9.41 -33.02 -5.30
N THR A 600 10.03 -33.14 -6.48
CA THR A 600 11.12 -34.10 -6.74
C THR A 600 12.47 -33.39 -6.70
N ALA A 601 13.57 -34.14 -6.66
CA ALA A 601 14.92 -33.59 -6.76
C ALA A 601 15.15 -32.73 -8.03
N LYS A 602 14.47 -33.07 -9.14
CA LYS A 602 14.54 -32.31 -10.40
C LYS A 602 13.66 -31.06 -10.37
N PHE A 603 12.51 -31.14 -9.70
CA PHE A 603 11.50 -30.10 -9.63
C PHE A 603 11.16 -29.84 -8.16
N ALA A 604 12.12 -29.27 -7.45
CA ALA A 604 12.09 -29.09 -6.01
C ALA A 604 11.43 -27.75 -5.63
N SER A 605 10.10 -27.74 -5.54
CA SER A 605 9.38 -26.57 -5.01
C SER A 605 9.81 -26.28 -3.58
N CYS A 606 10.01 -25.01 -3.27
CA CYS A 606 10.46 -24.56 -1.95
C CYS A 606 10.05 -23.12 -1.67
N ILE A 607 10.11 -22.73 -0.39
CA ILE A 607 10.15 -21.32 0.03
C ILE A 607 11.59 -20.99 0.40
N ALA A 608 12.12 -19.92 -0.19
CA ALA A 608 13.41 -19.35 0.14
C ALA A 608 13.22 -18.37 1.31
N LEU A 609 13.73 -18.73 2.48
CA LEU A 609 13.61 -17.98 3.73
C LEU A 609 14.92 -17.25 4.05
N PRO A 610 14.91 -15.92 4.31
CA PRO A 610 16.07 -15.15 4.77
C PRO A 610 16.28 -15.39 6.27
N VAL A 611 17.00 -16.46 6.62
CA VAL A 611 17.21 -16.87 8.01
C VAL A 611 18.37 -16.11 8.63
N VAL A 612 18.15 -15.60 9.86
CA VAL A 612 19.18 -15.03 10.74
C VAL A 612 19.44 -15.99 11.89
N GLU A 613 20.73 -16.31 12.14
CA GLU A 613 21.17 -17.22 13.22
C GLU A 613 21.36 -16.51 14.56
#